data_8b068289e8c4d27ab2cbbbbaea7a83aa
#
_entry.id   8b068289e8c4d27ab2cbbbbaea7a83aa
#
_cell.length_a   1.000
_cell.length_b   1.000
_cell.length_c   1.000
_cell.angle_alpha   90.00
_cell.angle_beta   90.00
_cell.angle_gamma   90.00
#
_symmetry.space_group_name_H-M   'P 1'
#
loop_
_entity.id
_entity.type
_entity.pdbx_description
1 polymer ?
#
loop_
_entity_poly.entity_id
_entity_poly.type
_entity_poly.pdbx_seq_one_letter_code
_entity_poly.pdbx_strand_id
1 'polypeptide(L)'
;MSRIGKQPVPIPDKVKVDVKGHTVSVEGPKGKVSKTFAPVVSISIADKTITVSPSEDDSRFAKAMYGTVRSIIAGMVKGVSEGYSKELEIQGVGFKANLKGTVLDLALGYSHPILMDIPEGIKVTVTDQTKVKVEGADKQLVGAVTAEIRSYYPPEPYKGKGVRIVGERVRRKEGKTVA
;
A
#
# COMPACT_ATOMS: atom_id res chain seq x y z
N MET A 1 -5.40 6.36 -26.47
CA MET A 1 -5.67 5.17 -25.62
C MET A 1 -4.42 4.80 -24.82
N SER A 2 -4.58 4.34 -23.55
CA SER A 2 -3.46 3.96 -22.67
C SER A 2 -2.80 2.64 -23.14
N ARG A 3 -1.48 2.63 -23.30
CA ARG A 3 -0.72 1.39 -23.59
C ARG A 3 -0.83 0.36 -22.45
N ILE A 4 -0.89 0.83 -21.22
CA ILE A 4 -1.07 -0.01 -20.02
C ILE A 4 -2.46 -0.66 -20.00
N GLY A 5 -3.51 0.09 -20.34
CA GLY A 5 -4.88 -0.41 -20.34
C GLY A 5 -5.10 -1.58 -21.33
N LYS A 6 -4.39 -1.59 -22.46
CA LYS A 6 -4.50 -2.65 -23.48
C LYS A 6 -3.90 -3.99 -23.06
N GLN A 7 -3.03 -4.01 -22.05
CA GLN A 7 -2.39 -5.25 -21.63
C GLN A 7 -3.34 -6.09 -20.78
N PRO A 8 -3.63 -7.35 -21.12
CA PRO A 8 -4.42 -8.23 -20.28
C PRO A 8 -3.72 -8.48 -18.94
N VAL A 9 -4.48 -8.77 -17.91
CA VAL A 9 -3.96 -9.13 -16.59
C VAL A 9 -4.08 -10.65 -16.43
N PRO A 10 -2.97 -11.41 -16.36
CA PRO A 10 -3.02 -12.84 -16.15
C PRO A 10 -3.49 -13.17 -14.73
N ILE A 11 -4.32 -14.22 -14.61
CA ILE A 11 -4.79 -14.74 -13.32
C ILE A 11 -3.96 -15.97 -12.97
N PRO A 12 -3.15 -15.95 -11.91
CA PRO A 12 -2.42 -17.13 -11.43
C PRO A 12 -3.39 -18.24 -10.96
N ASP A 13 -2.98 -19.49 -11.06
CA ASP A 13 -3.83 -20.66 -10.73
C ASP A 13 -4.37 -20.68 -9.29
N LYS A 14 -3.70 -19.99 -8.36
CA LYS A 14 -4.10 -19.89 -6.94
C LYS A 14 -5.02 -18.71 -6.63
N VAL A 15 -5.44 -17.95 -7.64
CA VAL A 15 -6.24 -16.74 -7.48
C VAL A 15 -7.60 -16.95 -8.15
N LYS A 16 -8.66 -16.64 -7.40
CA LYS A 16 -10.04 -16.62 -7.92
C LYS A 16 -10.46 -15.17 -8.12
N VAL A 17 -11.06 -14.88 -9.26
CA VAL A 17 -11.56 -13.54 -9.58
C VAL A 17 -13.04 -13.64 -9.90
N ASP A 18 -13.85 -12.83 -9.26
CA ASP A 18 -15.29 -12.68 -9.49
C ASP A 18 -15.59 -11.23 -9.87
N VAL A 19 -16.34 -11.05 -10.93
CA VAL A 19 -16.75 -9.73 -11.44
C VAL A 19 -18.26 -9.65 -11.42
N LYS A 20 -18.80 -8.77 -10.58
CA LYS A 20 -20.24 -8.48 -10.46
C LYS A 20 -20.51 -7.04 -10.86
N GLY A 21 -20.92 -6.87 -12.11
CA GLY A 21 -21.08 -5.52 -12.68
C GLY A 21 -19.76 -4.74 -12.68
N HIS A 22 -19.69 -3.69 -11.86
CA HIS A 22 -18.49 -2.86 -11.73
C HIS A 22 -17.63 -3.19 -10.49
N THR A 23 -18.01 -4.21 -9.72
CA THR A 23 -17.26 -4.66 -8.54
C THR A 23 -16.42 -5.87 -8.90
N VAL A 24 -15.12 -5.78 -8.68
CA VAL A 24 -14.16 -6.86 -8.85
C VAL A 24 -13.75 -7.36 -7.47
N SER A 25 -13.92 -8.64 -7.23
CA SER A 25 -13.47 -9.34 -6.02
C SER A 25 -12.39 -10.34 -6.40
N VAL A 26 -11.25 -10.24 -5.75
CA VAL A 26 -10.09 -11.12 -5.99
C VAL A 26 -9.75 -11.83 -4.68
N GLU A 27 -9.67 -13.14 -4.72
CA GLU A 27 -9.39 -14.00 -3.57
C GLU A 27 -8.17 -14.89 -3.86
N GLY A 28 -7.26 -14.98 -2.91
CA GLY A 28 -6.03 -15.76 -3.05
C GLY A 28 -5.42 -16.15 -1.70
N PRO A 29 -4.23 -16.75 -1.71
CA PRO A 29 -3.60 -17.30 -0.51
C PRO A 29 -3.25 -16.25 0.56
N LYS A 30 -3.11 -14.97 0.17
CA LYS A 30 -2.77 -13.86 1.11
C LYS A 30 -3.98 -13.09 1.61
N GLY A 31 -5.17 -13.38 1.08
CA GLY A 31 -6.40 -12.73 1.52
C GLY A 31 -7.37 -12.47 0.38
N LYS A 32 -8.36 -11.64 0.68
CA LYS A 32 -9.40 -11.23 -0.25
C LYS A 32 -9.46 -9.72 -0.34
N VAL A 33 -9.53 -9.20 -1.55
CA VAL A 33 -9.66 -7.76 -1.81
C VAL A 33 -10.80 -7.55 -2.78
N SER A 34 -11.68 -6.59 -2.49
CA SER A 34 -12.78 -6.21 -3.39
C SER A 34 -12.76 -4.71 -3.63
N LYS A 35 -13.06 -4.29 -4.85
CA LYS A 35 -13.12 -2.88 -5.22
C LYS A 35 -14.20 -2.64 -6.27
N THR A 36 -14.97 -1.58 -6.07
CA THR A 36 -15.97 -1.10 -7.03
C THR A 36 -15.37 0.03 -7.86
N PHE A 37 -15.55 -0.06 -9.17
CA PHE A 37 -15.06 0.91 -10.13
C PHE A 37 -16.21 1.74 -10.71
N ALA A 38 -15.86 2.88 -11.29
CA ALA A 38 -16.84 3.71 -11.99
C ALA A 38 -17.37 3.02 -13.27
N PRO A 39 -18.63 3.24 -13.65
CA PRO A 39 -19.29 2.55 -14.79
C PRO A 39 -18.79 3.01 -16.17
N VAL A 40 -17.64 3.64 -16.23
CA VAL A 40 -17.00 4.15 -17.48
C VAL A 40 -16.05 3.15 -18.14
N VAL A 41 -15.89 1.96 -17.55
CA VAL A 41 -15.07 0.87 -18.08
C VAL A 41 -15.81 -0.44 -17.94
N SER A 42 -15.66 -1.31 -18.94
CA SER A 42 -16.14 -2.69 -18.93
C SER A 42 -15.00 -3.64 -18.57
N ILE A 43 -15.29 -4.61 -17.71
CA ILE A 43 -14.32 -5.60 -17.23
C ILE A 43 -14.83 -6.98 -17.62
N SER A 44 -14.04 -7.73 -18.36
CA SER A 44 -14.33 -9.08 -18.80
C SER A 44 -13.24 -10.06 -18.39
N ILE A 45 -13.62 -11.30 -18.13
CA ILE A 45 -12.70 -12.39 -17.83
C ILE A 45 -12.82 -13.40 -18.99
N ALA A 46 -11.71 -13.72 -19.62
CA ALA A 46 -11.60 -14.76 -20.63
C ALA A 46 -10.28 -15.52 -20.45
N ASP A 47 -10.31 -16.84 -20.59
CA ASP A 47 -9.12 -17.72 -20.63
C ASP A 47 -8.04 -17.42 -19.57
N LYS A 48 -8.45 -17.28 -18.31
CA LYS A 48 -7.58 -16.92 -17.17
C LYS A 48 -6.90 -15.55 -17.32
N THR A 49 -7.50 -14.65 -18.07
CA THR A 49 -7.03 -13.27 -18.19
C THR A 49 -8.18 -12.29 -17.93
N ILE A 50 -7.86 -11.15 -17.33
CA ILE A 50 -8.79 -10.05 -17.14
C ILE A 50 -8.47 -9.00 -18.19
N THR A 51 -9.48 -8.64 -18.97
CA THR A 51 -9.38 -7.58 -19.97
C THR A 51 -10.28 -6.43 -19.53
N VAL A 52 -9.74 -5.23 -19.58
CA VAL A 52 -10.47 -3.99 -19.33
C VAL A 52 -10.71 -3.32 -20.68
N SER A 53 -11.90 -2.84 -20.92
CA SER A 53 -12.26 -2.09 -22.14
C SER A 53 -12.86 -0.75 -21.74
N PRO A 54 -12.58 0.35 -22.47
CA PRO A 54 -13.26 1.60 -22.26
C PRO A 54 -14.74 1.44 -22.65
N SER A 55 -15.64 2.10 -21.96
CA SER A 55 -17.01 2.26 -22.39
C SER A 55 -17.08 3.07 -23.69
N GLU A 56 -18.23 3.07 -24.34
CA GLU A 56 -18.49 3.85 -25.58
C GLU A 56 -18.28 5.36 -25.38
N ASP A 57 -18.30 5.84 -24.14
CA ASP A 57 -17.97 7.22 -23.80
C ASP A 57 -16.50 7.54 -24.08
N ASP A 58 -16.24 8.30 -25.14
CA ASP A 58 -14.89 8.77 -25.50
C ASP A 58 -14.42 9.95 -24.63
N SER A 59 -14.94 10.05 -23.40
CA SER A 59 -14.59 11.11 -22.46
C SER A 59 -13.15 11.01 -22.00
N ARG A 60 -12.53 12.16 -21.68
CA ARG A 60 -11.19 12.23 -21.09
C ARG A 60 -11.10 11.40 -19.80
N PHE A 61 -12.20 11.36 -19.03
CA PHE A 61 -12.28 10.58 -17.80
C PHE A 61 -12.26 9.07 -18.06
N ALA A 62 -13.06 8.58 -19.02
CA ALA A 62 -13.05 7.16 -19.40
C ALA A 62 -11.65 6.70 -19.89
N LYS A 63 -10.99 7.52 -20.72
CA LYS A 63 -9.61 7.26 -21.18
C LYS A 63 -8.60 7.18 -20.03
N ALA A 64 -8.72 8.04 -19.02
CA ALA A 64 -7.87 8.02 -17.83
C ALA A 64 -8.17 6.79 -16.95
N MET A 65 -9.45 6.49 -16.73
CA MET A 65 -9.89 5.36 -15.89
C MET A 65 -9.50 4.01 -16.47
N TYR A 66 -9.47 3.86 -17.78
CA TYR A 66 -9.09 2.64 -18.47
C TYR A 66 -7.73 2.08 -17.99
N GLY A 67 -6.69 2.90 -18.00
CA GLY A 67 -5.36 2.49 -17.52
C GLY A 67 -5.27 2.34 -16.00
N THR A 68 -5.98 3.19 -15.26
CA THR A 68 -6.02 3.18 -13.80
C THR A 68 -6.68 1.91 -13.27
N VAL A 69 -7.86 1.55 -13.79
CA VAL A 69 -8.59 0.34 -13.40
C VAL A 69 -7.76 -0.90 -13.68
N ARG A 70 -7.16 -1.01 -14.86
CA ARG A 70 -6.26 -2.13 -15.19
C ARG A 70 -5.11 -2.25 -14.20
N SER A 71 -4.45 -1.14 -13.86
CA SER A 71 -3.34 -1.13 -12.91
C SER A 71 -3.75 -1.53 -11.50
N ILE A 72 -4.94 -1.09 -11.06
CA ILE A 72 -5.49 -1.47 -9.76
C ILE A 72 -5.79 -2.98 -9.73
N ILE A 73 -6.46 -3.52 -10.76
CA ILE A 73 -6.76 -4.95 -10.85
C ILE A 73 -5.47 -5.79 -10.85
N ALA A 74 -4.46 -5.39 -11.62
CA ALA A 74 -3.16 -6.06 -11.59
C ALA A 74 -2.51 -6.00 -10.19
N GLY A 75 -2.63 -4.86 -9.50
CA GLY A 75 -2.21 -4.72 -8.10
C GLY A 75 -2.97 -5.64 -7.14
N MET A 76 -4.29 -5.79 -7.31
CA MET A 76 -5.11 -6.70 -6.50
C MET A 76 -4.69 -8.16 -6.71
N VAL A 77 -4.54 -8.61 -7.96
CA VAL A 77 -4.11 -9.97 -8.29
C VAL A 77 -2.73 -10.27 -7.69
N LYS A 78 -1.76 -9.35 -7.85
CA LYS A 78 -0.44 -9.48 -7.23
C LYS A 78 -0.50 -9.51 -5.70
N GLY A 79 -1.33 -8.65 -5.10
CA GLY A 79 -1.46 -8.54 -3.66
C GLY A 79 -2.04 -9.78 -2.99
N VAL A 80 -3.04 -10.43 -3.60
CA VAL A 80 -3.61 -11.65 -3.03
C VAL A 80 -2.76 -12.90 -3.33
N SER A 81 -1.88 -12.86 -4.35
CA SER A 81 -0.97 -13.97 -4.68
C SER A 81 0.32 -13.94 -3.87
N GLU A 82 1.04 -12.82 -3.90
CA GLU A 82 2.36 -12.63 -3.30
C GLU A 82 2.29 -11.85 -1.98
N GLY A 83 1.37 -10.92 -1.89
CA GLY A 83 1.27 -9.91 -0.83
C GLY A 83 2.11 -8.68 -1.13
N TYR A 84 1.86 -7.62 -0.36
CA TYR A 84 2.69 -6.43 -0.32
C TYR A 84 3.31 -6.30 1.05
N SER A 85 4.57 -5.88 1.09
CA SER A 85 5.26 -5.55 2.32
C SER A 85 5.98 -4.21 2.20
N LYS A 86 5.99 -3.45 3.28
CA LYS A 86 6.83 -2.27 3.46
C LYS A 86 7.50 -2.33 4.81
N GLU A 87 8.72 -1.87 4.85
CA GLU A 87 9.52 -1.84 6.07
C GLU A 87 9.82 -0.39 6.45
N LEU A 88 9.71 -0.13 7.74
CA LEU A 88 10.01 1.15 8.36
C LEU A 88 11.15 0.95 9.35
N GLU A 89 12.00 1.94 9.44
CA GLU A 89 13.10 2.01 10.39
C GLU A 89 12.94 3.25 11.27
N ILE A 90 12.98 3.03 12.57
CA ILE A 90 12.86 4.07 13.58
C ILE A 90 14.27 4.43 14.05
N GLN A 91 14.67 5.67 13.82
CA GLN A 91 15.97 6.19 14.23
C GLN A 91 15.81 7.26 15.30
N GLY A 92 16.46 7.08 16.44
CA GLY A 92 16.47 8.03 17.55
C GLY A 92 16.81 7.38 18.88
N VAL A 93 17.50 8.13 19.74
CA VAL A 93 17.82 7.64 21.08
C VAL A 93 16.53 7.53 21.90
N GLY A 94 16.27 6.35 22.43
CA GLY A 94 15.07 6.06 23.22
C GLY A 94 13.79 5.84 22.42
N PHE A 95 13.84 5.90 21.08
CA PHE A 95 12.70 5.61 20.23
C PHE A 95 12.46 4.10 20.15
N LYS A 96 11.22 3.67 20.34
CA LYS A 96 10.83 2.26 20.36
C LYS A 96 9.44 2.07 19.74
N ALA A 97 9.23 0.93 19.14
CA ALA A 97 7.92 0.42 18.74
C ALA A 97 7.63 -0.90 19.43
N ASN A 98 6.44 -1.08 19.93
CA ASN A 98 5.96 -2.32 20.52
C ASN A 98 4.60 -2.66 19.93
N LEU A 99 4.36 -3.93 19.68
CA LEU A 99 3.07 -4.43 19.24
C LEU A 99 2.33 -5.03 20.43
N LYS A 100 1.13 -4.52 20.73
CA LYS A 100 0.23 -5.01 21.79
C LYS A 100 -1.08 -5.50 21.14
N GLY A 101 -1.11 -6.77 20.77
CA GLY A 101 -2.26 -7.31 20.03
C GLY A 101 -2.46 -6.63 18.69
N THR A 102 -3.54 -5.88 18.53
CA THR A 102 -3.87 -5.12 17.30
C THR A 102 -3.45 -3.64 17.37
N VAL A 103 -2.80 -3.22 18.46
CA VAL A 103 -2.38 -1.83 18.66
C VAL A 103 -0.88 -1.72 18.56
N LEU A 104 -0.40 -0.83 17.71
CA LEU A 104 1.01 -0.44 17.60
C LEU A 104 1.27 0.72 18.56
N ASP A 105 2.12 0.49 19.56
CA ASP A 105 2.55 1.47 20.56
C ASP A 105 3.91 2.04 20.16
N LEU A 106 3.97 3.33 19.92
CA LEU A 106 5.14 4.05 19.43
C LEU A 106 5.63 5.07 20.47
N ALA A 107 6.82 4.85 21.00
CA ALA A 107 7.52 5.81 21.85
C ALA A 107 8.51 6.60 20.98
N LEU A 108 8.12 7.80 20.55
CA LEU A 108 8.87 8.66 19.63
C LEU A 108 9.34 9.97 20.28
N GLY A 109 9.50 9.97 21.61
CA GLY A 109 9.99 11.13 22.35
C GLY A 109 8.93 12.19 22.67
N TYR A 110 7.66 11.89 22.46
CA TYR A 110 6.54 12.70 22.92
C TYR A 110 6.23 12.41 24.40
N SER A 111 5.58 13.36 25.08
CA SER A 111 5.15 13.22 26.48
C SER A 111 4.01 12.23 26.69
N HIS A 112 3.32 11.86 25.61
CA HIS A 112 2.22 10.90 25.61
C HIS A 112 2.54 9.70 24.69
N PRO A 113 2.06 8.49 24.97
CA PRO A 113 2.19 7.36 24.06
C PRO A 113 1.39 7.60 22.79
N ILE A 114 1.92 7.18 21.65
CA ILE A 114 1.20 7.17 20.38
C ILE A 114 0.70 5.75 20.17
N LEU A 115 -0.61 5.58 20.22
CA LEU A 115 -1.28 4.30 19.99
C LEU A 115 -1.98 4.36 18.64
N MET A 116 -1.69 3.39 17.79
CA MET A 116 -2.28 3.25 16.46
C MET A 116 -2.96 1.89 16.36
N ASP A 117 -4.25 1.88 16.07
CA ASP A 117 -4.99 0.66 15.77
C ASP A 117 -4.64 0.15 14.37
N ILE A 118 -4.32 -1.13 14.28
CA ILE A 118 -3.98 -1.77 13.00
C ILE A 118 -5.29 -2.17 12.31
N PRO A 119 -5.57 -1.67 11.10
CA PRO A 119 -6.78 -2.02 10.37
C PRO A 119 -6.79 -3.50 9.97
N GLU A 120 -8.00 -4.04 9.80
CA GLU A 120 -8.19 -5.41 9.34
C GLU A 120 -7.51 -5.65 7.97
N GLY A 121 -6.94 -6.85 7.79
CA GLY A 121 -6.23 -7.21 6.56
C GLY A 121 -4.77 -6.76 6.51
N ILE A 122 -4.27 -6.09 7.56
CA ILE A 122 -2.85 -5.71 7.71
C ILE A 122 -2.22 -6.52 8.84
N LYS A 123 -1.03 -7.03 8.58
CA LYS A 123 -0.17 -7.66 9.58
C LYS A 123 1.03 -6.75 9.82
N VAL A 124 1.22 -6.36 11.06
CA VAL A 124 2.40 -5.61 11.50
C VAL A 124 3.30 -6.53 12.30
N THR A 125 4.58 -6.50 12.01
CA THR A 125 5.62 -7.23 12.76
C THR A 125 6.68 -6.24 13.20
N VAL A 126 7.02 -6.27 14.48
CA VAL A 126 8.07 -5.40 15.05
C VAL A 126 9.29 -6.26 15.37
N THR A 127 10.44 -5.88 14.83
CA THR A 127 11.73 -6.53 15.09
C THR A 127 12.68 -5.51 15.72
N ASP A 128 13.40 -5.93 16.74
CA ASP A 128 14.42 -5.11 17.45
C ASP A 128 13.85 -3.77 18.00
N GLN A 129 12.55 -3.66 18.22
CA GLN A 129 11.85 -2.44 18.66
C GLN A 129 12.06 -1.20 17.76
N THR A 130 12.83 -1.31 16.70
CA THR A 130 13.18 -0.22 15.79
C THR A 130 12.81 -0.47 14.34
N LYS A 131 12.52 -1.72 13.98
CA LYS A 131 12.10 -2.10 12.64
C LYS A 131 10.66 -2.56 12.65
N VAL A 132 9.84 -1.91 11.84
CA VAL A 132 8.41 -2.22 11.72
C VAL A 132 8.15 -2.68 10.30
N LYS A 133 7.68 -3.90 10.13
CA LYS A 133 7.27 -4.47 8.85
C LYS A 133 5.75 -4.50 8.76
N VAL A 134 5.21 -3.92 7.70
CA VAL A 134 3.77 -3.86 7.40
C VAL A 134 3.50 -4.72 6.19
N GLU A 135 2.64 -5.73 6.34
CA GLU A 135 2.28 -6.68 5.28
C GLU A 135 0.77 -6.73 5.09
N GLY A 136 0.34 -6.92 3.84
CA GLY A 136 -1.08 -7.06 3.51
C GLY A 136 -1.33 -7.40 2.05
N ALA A 137 -2.57 -7.76 1.74
CA ALA A 137 -3.00 -8.05 0.37
C ALA A 137 -3.33 -6.77 -0.41
N ASP A 138 -3.81 -5.73 0.26
CA ASP A 138 -4.13 -4.46 -0.40
C ASP A 138 -2.93 -3.52 -0.40
N LYS A 139 -2.41 -3.23 -1.60
CA LYS A 139 -1.30 -2.27 -1.80
C LYS A 139 -1.61 -0.89 -1.23
N GLN A 140 -2.84 -0.44 -1.39
CA GLN A 140 -3.26 0.91 -0.99
C GLN A 140 -3.30 1.02 0.53
N LEU A 141 -3.88 0.02 1.19
CA LEU A 141 -3.97 -0.03 2.64
C LEU A 141 -2.59 -0.17 3.30
N VAL A 142 -1.72 -1.07 2.78
CA VAL A 142 -0.32 -1.19 3.23
C VAL A 142 0.41 0.15 3.10
N GLY A 143 0.21 0.85 1.98
CA GLY A 143 0.81 2.16 1.75
C GLY A 143 0.29 3.23 2.71
N ALA A 144 -1.01 3.28 2.96
CA ALA A 144 -1.63 4.24 3.86
C ALA A 144 -1.15 4.05 5.30
N VAL A 145 -1.20 2.82 5.83
CA VAL A 145 -0.72 2.49 7.19
C VAL A 145 0.77 2.83 7.34
N THR A 146 1.58 2.51 6.33
CA THR A 146 3.02 2.85 6.35
C THR A 146 3.25 4.36 6.39
N ALA A 147 2.50 5.11 5.59
CA ALA A 147 2.60 6.57 5.56
C ALA A 147 2.11 7.22 6.86
N GLU A 148 1.06 6.67 7.47
CA GLU A 148 0.54 7.11 8.75
C GLU A 148 1.56 6.91 9.87
N ILE A 149 2.17 5.72 10.00
CA ILE A 149 3.24 5.46 10.98
C ILE A 149 4.38 6.45 10.79
N ARG A 150 4.79 6.71 9.53
CA ARG A 150 5.85 7.68 9.23
C ARG A 150 5.45 9.11 9.59
N SER A 151 4.18 9.47 9.48
CA SER A 151 3.69 10.83 9.75
C SER A 151 3.77 11.24 11.21
N TYR A 152 3.75 10.28 12.15
CA TYR A 152 3.87 10.59 13.57
C TYR A 152 5.19 11.25 13.95
N TYR A 153 6.29 10.88 13.29
CA TYR A 153 7.58 11.56 13.46
C TYR A 153 8.39 11.46 12.17
N PRO A 154 8.21 12.38 11.21
CA PRO A 154 8.95 12.37 9.96
C PRO A 154 10.44 12.59 10.20
N PRO A 155 11.33 12.02 9.36
CA PRO A 155 12.76 12.12 9.55
C PRO A 155 13.24 13.56 9.45
N GLU A 156 13.99 14.00 10.45
CA GLU A 156 14.55 15.35 10.47
C GLU A 156 15.74 15.51 9.51
N PRO A 157 15.99 16.70 8.98
CA PRO A 157 17.03 16.91 7.97
C PRO A 157 18.46 16.96 8.52
N TYR A 158 18.68 17.11 9.82
CA TYR A 158 20.02 17.28 10.39
C TYR A 158 20.66 15.97 10.82
N LYS A 159 20.09 15.29 11.78
CA LYS A 159 20.61 14.01 12.30
C LYS A 159 19.90 12.79 11.70
N GLY A 160 18.76 13.00 11.01
CA GLY A 160 17.96 11.93 10.44
C GLY A 160 17.14 11.14 11.45
N LYS A 161 16.91 11.73 12.65
CA LYS A 161 16.00 11.19 13.65
C LYS A 161 14.58 11.10 13.09
N GLY A 162 13.87 10.04 13.39
CA GLY A 162 12.47 9.87 13.00
C GLY A 162 12.18 8.49 12.42
N VAL A 163 10.98 8.34 11.94
CA VAL A 163 10.49 7.13 11.27
C VAL A 163 10.66 7.31 9.77
N ARG A 164 11.41 6.42 9.13
CA ARG A 164 11.63 6.43 7.68
C ARG A 164 11.22 5.10 7.05
N ILE A 165 10.82 5.14 5.80
CA ILE A 165 10.60 3.94 5.00
C ILE A 165 11.98 3.44 4.53
N VAL A 166 12.23 2.14 4.60
CA VAL A 166 13.48 1.56 4.10
C VAL A 166 13.64 1.87 2.61
N GLY A 167 14.81 2.42 2.24
CA GLY A 167 15.08 2.91 0.89
C GLY A 167 14.69 4.38 0.65
N GLU A 168 14.11 5.06 1.62
CA GLU A 168 13.80 6.49 1.50
C GLU A 168 15.09 7.34 1.58
N ARG A 169 15.28 8.22 0.61
CA ARG A 169 16.35 9.21 0.63
C ARG A 169 15.92 10.45 1.44
N VAL A 170 16.36 10.54 2.68
CA VAL A 170 16.13 11.72 3.52
C VAL A 170 17.04 12.85 3.06
N ARG A 171 16.45 14.01 2.76
CA ARG A 171 17.22 15.22 2.44
C ARG A 171 17.94 15.69 3.71
N ARG A 172 19.27 15.76 3.68
CA ARG A 172 20.08 16.27 4.78
C ARG A 172 20.49 17.73 4.53
N LYS A 173 20.54 18.48 5.61
CA LYS A 173 21.05 19.86 5.63
C LYS A 173 22.25 19.89 6.56
N GLU A 174 23.21 20.74 6.24
CA GLU A 174 24.33 21.05 7.14
C GLU A 174 23.83 21.93 8.29
N GLY A 175 24.30 21.63 9.48
CA GLY A 175 24.06 22.52 10.65
C GLY A 175 24.82 23.83 10.51
N LYS A 176 24.51 24.77 11.39
CA LYS A 176 25.30 26.02 11.48
C LYS A 176 26.73 25.68 11.88
N THR A 177 27.68 26.10 11.07
CA THR A 177 29.10 26.13 11.46
C THR A 177 29.27 27.17 12.53
N VAL A 178 29.74 26.77 13.71
CA VAL A 178 30.17 27.72 14.74
C VAL A 178 31.55 28.21 14.30
N ALA A 179 31.63 29.48 13.94
CA ALA A 179 32.90 30.13 13.65
C ALA A 179 33.68 30.37 14.95
#